data_f85371d4e659d3f36c51d020a0d4ed65
#
_entry.id   f85371d4e659d3f36c51d020a0d4ed65
#
_cell.length_a   1.000
_cell.length_b   1.000
_cell.length_c   1.000
_cell.angle_alpha   90.00
_cell.angle_beta   90.00
_cell.angle_gamma   90.00
#
_symmetry.space_group_name_H-M   'P 1'
#
loop_
_entity.id
_entity.type
_entity.pdbx_description
1 polymer ?
#
loop_
_entity_poly.entity_id
_entity_poly.type
_entity_poly.pdbx_seq_one_letter_code
_entity_poly.pdbx_strand_id
1 'polypeptide(L)'
;MKNAYIVDAIRTPFGRYAGGLAPVRADDLGAVPITALIERNPSVNWQQVDDVIYGCANQAGEDNRNVGRMSALLAGLPVEVPATTVNRLCGSSLDAIAMAARAIKAGEANLIIAGGVESMSRAPYVMGKAEGAFGRTQKIEDTTMGWRFINPKLKAMYGVDSMPQTAENVAEQFNINRADQDQFALNSQRRTAAAQAQGFFQNEIVPVTIPXXXPKVTLPKKSCLSRSRSAKAIRSSSIPMNIHVHRPL
;
A
#
# COMPACT_ATOMS: atom_id res chain seq x y z
N MET A 1 -4.24 32.80 -6.46
CA MET A 1 -3.79 31.39 -6.42
C MET A 1 -4.44 30.62 -7.56
N LYS A 2 -3.68 29.76 -8.26
CA LYS A 2 -4.23 28.89 -9.29
C LYS A 2 -5.12 27.81 -8.66
N ASN A 3 -6.04 27.25 -9.41
CA ASN A 3 -6.78 26.06 -8.99
C ASN A 3 -5.96 24.80 -9.34
N ALA A 4 -5.98 23.82 -8.45
CA ALA A 4 -5.40 22.51 -8.71
C ALA A 4 -6.54 21.54 -9.04
N TYR A 5 -6.42 20.80 -10.11
CA TYR A 5 -7.43 19.86 -10.58
C TYR A 5 -6.85 18.45 -10.63
N ILE A 6 -7.65 17.47 -10.29
CA ILE A 6 -7.34 16.06 -10.55
C ILE A 6 -7.91 15.76 -11.93
N VAL A 7 -7.04 15.50 -12.90
CA VAL A 7 -7.46 15.31 -14.29
C VAL A 7 -7.61 13.83 -14.64
N ASP A 8 -6.91 12.93 -13.95
CA ASP A 8 -7.05 11.50 -14.14
C ASP A 8 -6.58 10.77 -12.86
N ALA A 9 -7.08 9.55 -12.68
CA ALA A 9 -6.70 8.73 -11.50
C ALA A 9 -6.79 7.24 -11.85
N ILE A 10 -5.76 6.52 -11.48
CA ILE A 10 -5.60 5.10 -11.82
C ILE A 10 -4.93 4.38 -10.64
N ARG A 11 -5.28 3.12 -10.43
CA ARG A 11 -4.64 2.29 -9.41
C ARG A 11 -4.55 0.82 -9.84
N THR A 12 -3.70 0.09 -9.17
CA THR A 12 -3.65 -1.38 -9.29
C THR A 12 -4.79 -1.99 -8.47
N PRO A 13 -5.10 -3.28 -8.67
CA PRO A 13 -5.94 -4.00 -7.72
C PRO A 13 -5.28 -4.01 -6.33
N PHE A 14 -6.07 -4.00 -5.27
CA PHE A 14 -5.55 -4.22 -3.92
C PHE A 14 -5.23 -5.72 -3.75
N GLY A 15 -3.98 -6.02 -3.48
CA GLY A 15 -3.55 -7.38 -3.16
C GLY A 15 -3.64 -7.66 -1.67
N ARG A 16 -3.98 -8.89 -1.31
CA ARG A 16 -3.83 -9.31 0.08
C ARG A 16 -2.38 -9.69 0.36
N TYR A 17 -1.99 -9.68 1.62
CA TYR A 17 -0.66 -10.14 2.04
C TYR A 17 -0.41 -11.58 1.52
N ALA A 18 0.78 -11.80 0.96
CA ALA A 18 1.18 -13.07 0.37
C ALA A 18 0.23 -13.56 -0.74
N GLY A 19 -0.53 -12.64 -1.36
CA GLY A 19 -1.46 -12.97 -2.43
C GLY A 19 -0.85 -12.81 -3.81
N GLY A 20 -1.72 -12.61 -4.81
CA GLY A 20 -1.31 -12.60 -6.21
C GLY A 20 -0.29 -11.56 -6.59
N LEU A 21 -0.22 -10.43 -5.87
CA LEU A 21 0.77 -9.39 -6.14
C LEU A 21 2.10 -9.60 -5.41
N ALA A 22 2.21 -10.61 -4.54
CA ALA A 22 3.42 -10.85 -3.76
C ALA A 22 4.70 -11.04 -4.62
N PRO A 23 4.64 -11.64 -5.83
CA PRO A 23 5.85 -11.75 -6.66
C PRO A 23 6.29 -10.45 -7.33
N VAL A 24 5.44 -9.41 -7.33
CA VAL A 24 5.75 -8.16 -8.04
C VAL A 24 6.58 -7.25 -7.14
N ARG A 25 7.73 -6.79 -7.65
CA ARG A 25 8.59 -5.86 -6.92
C ARG A 25 7.85 -4.54 -6.65
N ALA A 26 8.17 -3.89 -5.54
CA ALA A 26 7.48 -2.64 -5.17
C ALA A 26 7.70 -1.52 -6.19
N ASP A 27 8.93 -1.40 -6.70
CA ASP A 27 9.26 -0.38 -7.70
C ASP A 27 8.56 -0.63 -9.04
N ASP A 28 8.49 -1.91 -9.48
CA ASP A 28 7.72 -2.29 -10.67
C ASP A 28 6.22 -2.03 -10.47
N LEU A 29 5.70 -2.38 -9.29
CA LEU A 29 4.28 -2.17 -8.98
C LEU A 29 3.92 -0.69 -9.01
N GLY A 30 4.82 0.16 -8.49
CA GLY A 30 4.63 1.61 -8.51
C GLY A 30 4.65 2.20 -9.92
N ALA A 31 5.36 1.55 -10.85
CA ALA A 31 5.42 2.01 -12.25
C ALA A 31 4.11 1.74 -13.00
N VAL A 32 3.37 0.68 -12.65
CA VAL A 32 2.17 0.26 -13.40
C VAL A 32 1.16 1.40 -13.57
N PRO A 33 0.72 2.11 -12.51
CA PRO A 33 -0.25 3.19 -12.72
C PRO A 33 0.32 4.37 -13.50
N ILE A 34 1.61 4.67 -13.39
CA ILE A 34 2.23 5.74 -14.18
C ILE A 34 2.22 5.37 -15.67
N THR A 35 2.65 4.14 -16.00
CA THR A 35 2.58 3.65 -17.38
C THR A 35 1.17 3.74 -17.94
N ALA A 36 0.19 3.33 -17.15
CA ALA A 36 -1.21 3.38 -17.59
C ALA A 36 -1.73 4.81 -17.79
N LEU A 37 -1.26 5.77 -16.96
CA LEU A 37 -1.59 7.19 -17.17
C LEU A 37 -1.00 7.69 -18.49
N ILE A 38 0.25 7.31 -18.79
CA ILE A 38 0.93 7.69 -20.04
C ILE A 38 0.15 7.13 -21.25
N GLU A 39 -0.17 5.86 -21.22
CA GLU A 39 -0.88 5.18 -22.30
C GLU A 39 -2.30 5.76 -22.51
N ARG A 40 -2.99 6.09 -21.41
CA ARG A 40 -4.37 6.59 -21.45
C ARG A 40 -4.44 8.04 -21.93
N ASN A 41 -3.35 8.80 -21.79
CA ASN A 41 -3.34 10.24 -22.11
C ASN A 41 -2.22 10.57 -23.12
N PRO A 42 -2.31 10.05 -24.36
CA PRO A 42 -1.23 10.22 -25.35
C PRO A 42 -1.04 11.65 -25.84
N SER A 43 -1.99 12.53 -25.60
CA SER A 43 -1.87 13.95 -25.97
C SER A 43 -1.07 14.78 -24.96
N VAL A 44 -0.76 14.22 -23.80
CA VAL A 44 0.00 14.92 -22.76
C VAL A 44 1.49 14.87 -23.12
N ASN A 45 2.15 16.02 -23.05
CA ASN A 45 3.61 16.07 -23.19
C ASN A 45 4.23 15.71 -21.83
N TRP A 46 4.60 14.45 -21.68
CA TRP A 46 5.11 13.92 -20.41
C TRP A 46 6.48 14.48 -20.03
N GLN A 47 7.20 15.16 -20.96
CA GLN A 47 8.40 15.91 -20.64
C GLN A 47 8.10 17.14 -19.77
N GLN A 48 6.86 17.58 -19.75
CA GLN A 48 6.43 18.77 -19.00
C GLN A 48 5.93 18.43 -17.58
N VAL A 49 6.11 17.19 -17.15
CA VAL A 49 5.81 16.83 -15.74
C VAL A 49 6.83 17.48 -14.85
N ASP A 50 6.38 18.35 -13.96
CA ASP A 50 7.26 19.11 -13.06
C ASP A 50 7.80 18.26 -11.94
N ASP A 51 7.03 17.26 -11.45
CA ASP A 51 7.47 16.37 -10.37
C ASP A 51 6.60 15.11 -10.32
N VAL A 52 7.17 14.05 -9.75
CA VAL A 52 6.43 12.86 -9.32
C VAL A 52 6.58 12.76 -7.80
N ILE A 53 5.48 12.84 -7.08
CA ILE A 53 5.49 12.78 -5.61
C ILE A 53 4.80 11.48 -5.18
N TYR A 54 5.57 10.53 -4.65
CA TYR A 54 5.06 9.21 -4.28
C TYR A 54 5.15 8.98 -2.78
N GLY A 55 4.07 8.48 -2.21
CA GLY A 55 4.03 8.04 -0.82
C GLY A 55 4.52 6.60 -0.69
N CYS A 56 5.38 6.35 0.29
CA CYS A 56 5.80 4.99 0.64
C CYS A 56 6.26 4.99 2.09
N ALA A 57 5.70 4.11 2.90
CA ALA A 57 5.98 4.11 4.34
C ALA A 57 7.17 3.22 4.70
N ASN A 58 7.29 2.04 4.11
CA ASN A 58 8.31 1.07 4.56
C ASN A 58 9.73 1.51 4.16
N GLN A 59 10.02 1.58 2.88
CA GLN A 59 11.30 2.02 2.31
C GLN A 59 12.51 1.22 2.82
N ALA A 60 12.29 -0.02 3.25
CA ALA A 60 13.35 -0.87 3.82
C ALA A 60 13.92 -1.89 2.82
N GLY A 61 13.19 -2.17 1.75
CA GLY A 61 13.56 -3.18 0.75
C GLY A 61 13.73 -2.62 -0.64
N GLU A 62 13.01 -3.18 -1.59
CA GLU A 62 13.03 -2.75 -3.00
C GLU A 62 12.51 -1.33 -3.19
N ASP A 63 11.79 -0.86 -2.20
CA ASP A 63 11.23 0.49 -2.10
C ASP A 63 12.20 1.49 -1.44
N ASN A 64 13.45 1.11 -1.23
CA ASN A 64 14.45 1.97 -0.60
C ASN A 64 14.92 3.08 -1.56
N ARG A 65 15.68 4.01 -1.00
CA ARG A 65 16.21 5.21 -1.66
C ARG A 65 15.06 6.14 -2.07
N ASN A 66 14.57 6.03 -3.29
CA ASN A 66 13.52 6.92 -3.79
C ASN A 66 12.64 6.09 -4.75
N VAL A 67 11.69 5.35 -4.20
CA VAL A 67 10.83 4.47 -4.99
C VAL A 67 9.98 5.28 -6.00
N GLY A 68 9.61 6.51 -5.66
CA GLY A 68 8.91 7.39 -6.61
C GLY A 68 9.74 7.63 -7.86
N ARG A 69 11.03 7.90 -7.69
CA ARG A 69 11.96 8.10 -8.83
C ARG A 69 12.14 6.80 -9.62
N MET A 70 12.32 5.68 -8.94
CA MET A 70 12.50 4.39 -9.61
C MET A 70 11.25 4.02 -10.41
N SER A 71 10.07 4.20 -9.83
CA SER A 71 8.80 3.92 -10.52
C SER A 71 8.60 4.84 -11.74
N ALA A 72 8.96 6.11 -11.61
CA ALA A 72 8.85 7.07 -12.71
C ALA A 72 9.72 6.65 -13.91
N LEU A 73 10.96 6.26 -13.65
CA LEU A 73 11.90 5.82 -14.70
C LEU A 73 11.46 4.48 -15.32
N LEU A 74 11.02 3.53 -14.49
CA LEU A 74 10.52 2.22 -14.95
C LEU A 74 9.27 2.38 -15.81
N ALA A 75 8.45 3.40 -15.53
CA ALA A 75 7.25 3.71 -16.32
C ALA A 75 7.58 4.38 -17.66
N GLY A 76 8.81 4.80 -17.88
CA GLY A 76 9.24 5.43 -19.11
C GLY A 76 9.13 6.95 -19.13
N LEU A 77 8.95 7.60 -17.98
CA LEU A 77 9.04 9.07 -17.95
C LEU A 77 10.47 9.53 -18.29
N PRO A 78 10.59 10.70 -18.91
CA PRO A 78 11.91 11.23 -19.25
C PRO A 78 12.82 11.39 -18.02
N VAL A 79 14.11 11.23 -18.23
CA VAL A 79 15.10 11.29 -17.15
C VAL A 79 15.16 12.68 -16.50
N GLU A 80 14.69 13.69 -17.20
CA GLU A 80 14.63 15.08 -16.70
C GLU A 80 13.54 15.29 -15.67
N VAL A 81 12.50 14.46 -15.67
CA VAL A 81 11.36 14.59 -14.73
C VAL A 81 11.83 14.17 -13.34
N PRO A 82 11.85 15.08 -12.37
CA PRO A 82 12.28 14.72 -11.01
C PRO A 82 11.21 13.88 -10.30
N ALA A 83 11.59 13.28 -9.17
CA ALA A 83 10.64 12.57 -8.34
C ALA A 83 11.12 12.54 -6.89
N THR A 84 10.18 12.49 -5.97
CA THR A 84 10.46 12.38 -4.55
C THR A 84 9.55 11.32 -3.91
N THR A 85 10.02 10.74 -2.80
CA THR A 85 9.23 9.81 -2.00
C THR A 85 9.00 10.44 -0.63
N VAL A 86 7.74 10.48 -0.21
CA VAL A 86 7.34 11.07 1.07
C VAL A 86 6.77 10.00 1.98
N ASN A 87 6.95 10.20 3.28
CA ASN A 87 6.46 9.26 4.28
C ASN A 87 5.66 9.99 5.37
N ARG A 88 4.38 9.69 5.45
CA ARG A 88 3.49 10.05 6.55
C ARG A 88 2.67 8.78 6.90
N LEU A 89 3.37 7.64 6.96
CA LEU A 89 2.80 6.33 7.25
C LEU A 89 1.59 6.05 6.31
N CYS A 90 0.45 5.64 6.84
CA CYS A 90 -0.73 5.30 6.02
C CYS A 90 -1.27 6.48 5.21
N GLY A 91 -0.95 7.72 5.60
CA GLY A 91 -1.35 8.93 4.90
C GLY A 91 -0.37 9.42 3.84
N SER A 92 0.68 8.65 3.51
CA SER A 92 1.77 9.12 2.63
C SER A 92 1.27 9.57 1.27
N SER A 93 0.43 8.76 0.61
CA SER A 93 -0.07 9.12 -0.74
C SER A 93 -1.06 10.29 -0.69
N LEU A 94 -1.85 10.39 0.38
CA LEU A 94 -2.72 11.55 0.57
C LEU A 94 -1.89 12.83 0.74
N ASP A 95 -0.79 12.74 1.50
CA ASP A 95 0.13 13.88 1.67
C ASP A 95 0.80 14.24 0.33
N ALA A 96 1.19 13.23 -0.47
CA ALA A 96 1.74 13.46 -1.82
C ALA A 96 0.75 14.27 -2.69
N ILE A 97 -0.53 13.90 -2.68
CA ILE A 97 -1.57 14.63 -3.42
C ILE A 97 -1.72 16.07 -2.88
N ALA A 98 -1.71 16.22 -1.56
CA ALA A 98 -1.81 17.54 -0.94
C ALA A 98 -0.59 18.43 -1.28
N MET A 99 0.61 17.84 -1.30
CA MET A 99 1.83 18.56 -1.70
C MET A 99 1.74 19.01 -3.15
N ALA A 100 1.34 18.12 -4.06
CA ALA A 100 1.14 18.46 -5.47
C ALA A 100 0.14 19.61 -5.64
N ALA A 101 -1.00 19.53 -4.94
CA ALA A 101 -2.02 20.57 -5.01
C ALA A 101 -1.47 21.91 -4.49
N ARG A 102 -0.70 21.90 -3.40
CA ARG A 102 -0.10 23.13 -2.86
C ARG A 102 0.90 23.74 -3.86
N ALA A 103 1.76 22.94 -4.47
CA ALA A 103 2.74 23.41 -5.44
C ALA A 103 2.04 24.07 -6.65
N ILE A 104 0.99 23.43 -7.17
CA ILE A 104 0.21 24.00 -8.30
C ILE A 104 -0.46 25.33 -7.87
N LYS A 105 -1.09 25.36 -6.69
CA LYS A 105 -1.77 26.56 -6.20
C LYS A 105 -0.80 27.70 -5.94
N ALA A 106 0.43 27.38 -5.51
CA ALA A 106 1.50 28.38 -5.31
C ALA A 106 2.10 28.88 -6.62
N GLY A 107 1.87 28.19 -7.74
CA GLY A 107 2.43 28.55 -9.04
C GLY A 107 3.82 27.97 -9.28
N GLU A 108 4.25 27.03 -8.43
CA GLU A 108 5.57 26.38 -8.54
C GLU A 108 5.57 25.25 -9.57
N ALA A 109 4.39 24.76 -9.92
CA ALA A 109 4.24 23.65 -10.86
C ALA A 109 2.94 23.79 -11.64
N ASN A 110 2.85 23.04 -12.76
CA ASN A 110 1.65 22.99 -13.61
C ASN A 110 1.11 21.57 -13.77
N LEU A 111 2.00 20.56 -13.77
CA LEU A 111 1.62 19.16 -13.98
C LEU A 111 2.44 18.27 -13.05
N ILE A 112 1.77 17.57 -12.16
CA ILE A 112 2.43 16.68 -11.17
C ILE A 112 1.72 15.33 -11.17
N ILE A 113 2.48 14.26 -11.10
CA ILE A 113 1.97 12.92 -10.81
C ILE A 113 2.10 12.70 -9.29
N ALA A 114 0.98 12.43 -8.63
CA ALA A 114 0.98 12.18 -7.19
C ALA A 114 0.31 10.85 -6.88
N GLY A 115 0.93 10.04 -6.03
CA GLY A 115 0.39 8.72 -5.70
C GLY A 115 1.25 8.02 -4.66
N GLY A 116 1.46 6.73 -4.85
CA GLY A 116 2.32 5.96 -3.96
C GLY A 116 2.24 4.46 -4.18
N VAL A 117 3.07 3.74 -3.47
CA VAL A 117 3.15 2.29 -3.55
C VAL A 117 3.51 1.71 -2.18
N GLU A 118 2.95 0.54 -1.87
CA GLU A 118 3.31 -0.19 -0.66
C GLU A 118 3.19 -1.69 -0.93
N SER A 119 4.19 -2.47 -0.53
CA SER A 119 4.13 -3.93 -0.62
C SER A 119 4.54 -4.56 0.70
N MET A 120 3.58 -4.91 1.52
CA MET A 120 3.83 -5.60 2.78
C MET A 120 4.38 -7.01 2.56
N SER A 121 4.00 -7.67 1.45
CA SER A 121 4.46 -9.04 1.15
C SER A 121 5.97 -9.10 0.85
N ARG A 122 6.55 -8.00 0.39
CA ARG A 122 7.98 -7.94 0.04
C ARG A 122 8.79 -7.11 1.04
N ALA A 123 8.18 -6.72 2.14
CA ALA A 123 8.87 -6.04 3.23
C ALA A 123 9.99 -6.96 3.77
N PRO A 124 11.24 -6.51 3.81
CA PRO A 124 12.36 -7.39 4.15
C PRO A 124 12.52 -7.58 5.66
N TYR A 125 13.28 -8.59 6.01
CA TYR A 125 13.88 -8.67 7.33
C TYR A 125 15.08 -7.72 7.37
N VAL A 126 15.29 -7.07 8.51
CA VAL A 126 16.42 -6.18 8.74
C VAL A 126 17.12 -6.53 10.02
N MET A 127 18.42 -6.25 10.06
CA MET A 127 19.26 -6.53 11.22
C MET A 127 20.18 -5.34 11.45
N GLY A 128 20.21 -4.85 12.68
CA GLY A 128 21.15 -3.80 13.07
C GLY A 128 22.59 -4.31 13.12
N LYS A 129 23.53 -3.42 12.97
CA LYS A 129 24.94 -3.79 13.18
C LYS A 129 25.19 -4.07 14.66
N ALA A 130 26.15 -4.93 14.93
CA ALA A 130 26.56 -5.21 16.32
C ALA A 130 27.12 -3.94 16.97
N GLU A 131 26.73 -3.68 18.20
CA GLU A 131 27.21 -2.52 18.96
C GLU A 131 28.63 -2.71 19.51
N GLY A 132 29.07 -3.97 19.63
CA GLY A 132 30.39 -4.30 20.12
C GLY A 132 31.02 -5.45 19.38
N ALA A 133 32.34 -5.55 19.44
CA ALA A 133 33.08 -6.65 18.83
C ALA A 133 32.64 -7.98 19.42
N PHE A 134 32.51 -8.99 18.56
CA PHE A 134 32.12 -10.36 18.94
C PHE A 134 30.72 -10.45 19.58
N GLY A 135 29.85 -9.47 19.34
CA GLY A 135 28.47 -9.50 19.86
C GLY A 135 27.69 -10.71 19.35
N ARG A 136 26.91 -11.33 20.24
CA ARG A 136 26.12 -12.54 19.92
C ARG A 136 24.61 -12.31 20.07
N THR A 137 24.18 -11.05 20.14
CA THR A 137 22.79 -10.69 20.45
C THR A 137 22.10 -9.95 19.30
N GLN A 138 22.54 -10.21 18.07
CA GLN A 138 21.90 -9.59 16.90
C GLN A 138 20.44 -10.06 16.79
N LYS A 139 19.57 -9.11 16.54
CA LYS A 139 18.14 -9.36 16.37
C LYS A 139 17.76 -9.09 14.91
N ILE A 140 17.02 -10.03 14.35
CA ILE A 140 16.39 -9.84 13.02
C ILE A 140 14.97 -9.33 13.26
N GLU A 141 14.61 -8.24 12.60
CA GLU A 141 13.29 -7.65 12.71
C GLU A 141 12.54 -7.74 11.38
N ASP A 142 11.26 -8.11 11.42
CA ASP A 142 10.38 -8.15 10.27
C ASP A 142 9.81 -6.76 10.06
N THR A 143 10.01 -6.19 8.88
CA THR A 143 9.50 -4.84 8.58
C THR A 143 8.09 -4.84 7.99
N THR A 144 7.45 -6.01 7.89
CA THR A 144 6.10 -6.14 7.33
C THR A 144 5.09 -5.28 8.10
N MET A 145 5.16 -5.32 9.43
CA MET A 145 4.15 -4.68 10.27
C MET A 145 4.76 -4.29 11.61
N GLY A 146 4.33 -3.15 12.15
CA GLY A 146 4.75 -2.72 13.46
C GLY A 146 6.09 -2.01 13.47
N TRP A 147 6.66 -1.96 14.66
CA TRP A 147 7.87 -1.19 14.93
C TRP A 147 9.13 -2.03 14.77
N ARG A 148 10.20 -1.40 14.31
CA ARG A 148 11.56 -1.96 14.29
C ARG A 148 12.53 -0.90 14.80
N PHE A 149 13.65 -1.34 15.37
CA PHE A 149 14.66 -0.45 15.95
C PHE A 149 14.04 0.57 16.90
N ILE A 150 13.24 0.07 17.85
CA ILE A 150 12.40 0.91 18.71
C ILE A 150 13.29 1.80 19.59
N ASN A 151 13.07 3.10 19.53
CA ASN A 151 13.70 4.05 20.44
C ASN A 151 13.09 3.89 21.84
N PRO A 152 13.90 3.58 22.88
CA PRO A 152 13.37 3.34 24.22
C PRO A 152 12.65 4.55 24.84
N LYS A 153 13.09 5.76 24.52
CA LYS A 153 12.44 6.97 25.04
C LYS A 153 11.06 7.16 24.42
N LEU A 154 10.95 6.96 23.10
CA LEU A 154 9.64 7.05 22.42
C LEU A 154 8.69 5.96 22.95
N LYS A 155 9.20 4.74 23.15
CA LYS A 155 8.40 3.66 23.70
C LYS A 155 7.86 4.02 25.09
N ALA A 156 8.69 4.62 25.94
CA ALA A 156 8.28 5.04 27.28
C ALA A 156 7.23 6.16 27.26
N MET A 157 7.32 7.07 26.27
CA MET A 157 6.41 8.23 26.19
C MET A 157 5.06 7.87 25.55
N TYR A 158 5.05 7.04 24.51
CA TYR A 158 3.87 6.86 23.65
C TYR A 158 3.49 5.42 23.41
N GLY A 159 4.29 4.46 23.87
CA GLY A 159 4.07 3.05 23.58
C GLY A 159 4.45 2.69 22.13
N VAL A 160 4.29 1.42 21.80
CA VAL A 160 4.57 0.89 20.45
C VAL A 160 3.50 -0.15 20.07
N ASP A 161 2.26 0.13 20.39
CA ASP A 161 1.15 -0.78 20.12
C ASP A 161 1.05 -1.06 18.61
N SER A 162 0.76 -2.30 18.29
CA SER A 162 0.41 -2.66 16.92
C SER A 162 -0.96 -2.09 16.55
N MET A 163 -1.27 -2.00 15.26
CA MET A 163 -2.59 -1.51 14.84
C MET A 163 -3.74 -2.37 15.36
N PRO A 164 -3.63 -3.72 15.42
CA PRO A 164 -4.67 -4.51 16.08
C PRO A 164 -4.84 -4.15 17.57
N GLN A 165 -3.74 -3.94 18.30
CA GLN A 165 -3.81 -3.51 19.70
C GLN A 165 -4.47 -2.14 19.83
N THR A 166 -4.10 -1.21 18.94
CA THR A 166 -4.74 0.11 18.91
C THR A 166 -6.25 0.00 18.68
N ALA A 167 -6.67 -0.91 17.78
CA ALA A 167 -8.11 -1.12 17.53
C ALA A 167 -8.82 -1.66 18.77
N GLU A 168 -8.18 -2.60 19.50
CA GLU A 168 -8.76 -3.11 20.75
C GLU A 168 -8.85 -2.01 21.81
N ASN A 169 -7.81 -1.18 21.93
CA ASN A 169 -7.82 -0.04 22.86
C ASN A 169 -8.97 0.93 22.54
N VAL A 170 -9.20 1.21 21.27
CA VAL A 170 -10.32 2.07 20.82
C VAL A 170 -11.67 1.41 21.16
N ALA A 171 -11.79 0.11 20.88
CA ALA A 171 -13.04 -0.60 21.17
C ALA A 171 -13.34 -0.57 22.67
N GLU A 172 -12.34 -0.76 23.51
CA GLU A 172 -12.49 -0.69 24.98
C GLU A 172 -12.82 0.74 25.42
N GLN A 173 -12.06 1.73 24.96
CA GLN A 173 -12.23 3.13 25.36
C GLN A 173 -13.62 3.67 25.03
N PHE A 174 -14.17 3.28 23.88
CA PHE A 174 -15.46 3.77 23.40
C PHE A 174 -16.59 2.77 23.58
N ASN A 175 -16.34 1.68 24.28
CA ASN A 175 -17.34 0.62 24.57
C ASN A 175 -18.00 0.08 23.29
N ILE A 176 -17.19 -0.16 22.24
CA ILE A 176 -17.69 -0.67 20.96
C ILE A 176 -17.80 -2.19 21.07
N ASN A 177 -19.02 -2.70 21.06
CA ASN A 177 -19.26 -4.13 21.25
C ASN A 177 -18.95 -4.94 19.98
N ARG A 178 -18.81 -6.23 20.11
CA ARG A 178 -18.43 -7.13 19.01
C ARG A 178 -19.45 -7.12 17.88
N ALA A 179 -20.75 -7.04 18.19
CA ALA A 179 -21.80 -7.05 17.18
C ALA A 179 -21.69 -5.83 16.26
N ASP A 180 -21.40 -4.66 16.80
CA ASP A 180 -21.20 -3.43 16.02
C ASP A 180 -19.96 -3.54 15.11
N GLN A 181 -18.87 -4.11 15.64
CA GLN A 181 -17.65 -4.33 14.85
C GLN A 181 -17.92 -5.26 13.67
N ASP A 182 -18.62 -6.37 13.92
CA ASP A 182 -18.97 -7.35 12.88
C ASP A 182 -19.91 -6.73 11.84
N GLN A 183 -20.91 -5.94 12.30
CA GLN A 183 -21.84 -5.27 11.38
C GLN A 183 -21.12 -4.25 10.51
N PHE A 184 -20.17 -3.48 11.07
CA PHE A 184 -19.35 -2.53 10.32
C PHE A 184 -18.57 -3.25 9.22
N ALA A 185 -17.90 -4.35 9.59
CA ALA A 185 -17.10 -5.14 8.64
C ALA A 185 -18.00 -5.74 7.53
N LEU A 186 -19.15 -6.29 7.91
CA LEU A 186 -20.10 -6.87 6.96
C LEU A 186 -20.61 -5.81 5.97
N ASN A 187 -20.93 -4.62 6.47
CA ASN A 187 -21.40 -3.52 5.63
C ASN A 187 -20.33 -3.09 4.63
N SER A 188 -19.05 -3.04 5.04
CA SER A 188 -17.93 -2.74 4.16
C SER A 188 -17.84 -3.76 3.02
N GLN A 189 -17.94 -5.05 3.34
CA GLN A 189 -17.91 -6.11 2.32
C GLN A 189 -19.09 -6.01 1.36
N ARG A 190 -20.29 -5.76 1.87
CA ARG A 190 -21.51 -5.62 1.05
C ARG A 190 -21.39 -4.44 0.08
N ARG A 191 -20.92 -3.29 0.57
CA ARG A 191 -20.73 -2.08 -0.28
C ARG A 191 -19.72 -2.35 -1.39
N THR A 192 -18.60 -3.01 -1.07
CA THR A 192 -17.59 -3.36 -2.06
C THR A 192 -18.15 -4.30 -3.12
N ALA A 193 -18.86 -5.35 -2.70
CA ALA A 193 -19.46 -6.31 -3.64
C ALA A 193 -20.48 -5.64 -4.57
N ALA A 194 -21.29 -4.75 -4.03
CA ALA A 194 -22.29 -4.01 -4.83
C ALA A 194 -21.60 -3.09 -5.86
N ALA A 195 -20.56 -2.35 -5.43
CA ALA A 195 -19.80 -1.48 -6.32
C ALA A 195 -19.12 -2.26 -7.45
N GLN A 196 -18.57 -3.44 -7.13
CA GLN A 196 -17.96 -4.32 -8.13
C GLN A 196 -19.01 -4.82 -9.13
N ALA A 197 -20.18 -5.24 -8.64
CA ALA A 197 -21.25 -5.73 -9.52
C ALA A 197 -21.75 -4.65 -10.49
N GLN A 198 -21.72 -3.38 -10.06
CA GLN A 198 -22.11 -2.23 -10.88
C GLN A 198 -20.99 -1.75 -11.80
N GLY A 199 -19.81 -2.36 -11.77
CA GLY A 199 -18.66 -1.94 -12.58
C GLY A 199 -18.02 -0.64 -12.12
N PHE A 200 -18.26 -0.21 -10.89
CA PHE A 200 -17.81 1.10 -10.39
C PHE A 200 -16.32 1.32 -10.55
N PHE A 201 -15.52 0.25 -10.43
CA PHE A 201 -14.06 0.35 -10.45
C PHE A 201 -13.42 0.13 -11.82
N GLN A 202 -14.21 -0.04 -12.89
CA GLN A 202 -13.69 -0.45 -14.21
C GLN A 202 -12.72 0.56 -14.82
N ASN A 203 -12.98 1.84 -14.57
CA ASN A 203 -12.18 2.92 -15.17
C ASN A 203 -10.97 3.32 -14.33
N GLU A 204 -10.85 2.81 -13.10
CA GLU A 204 -9.72 3.17 -12.24
C GLU A 204 -8.70 2.05 -12.06
N ILE A 205 -9.10 0.77 -12.22
CA ILE A 205 -8.21 -0.36 -11.95
C ILE A 205 -7.57 -0.84 -13.24
N VAL A 206 -6.22 -0.86 -13.26
CA VAL A 206 -5.45 -1.44 -14.35
C VAL A 206 -4.92 -2.82 -13.95
N PRO A 207 -4.87 -3.77 -14.90
CA PRO A 207 -4.33 -5.10 -14.60
C PRO A 207 -2.82 -5.04 -14.35
N VAL A 208 -2.34 -5.94 -13.49
CA VAL A 208 -0.92 -6.09 -13.20
C VAL A 208 -0.43 -7.43 -13.76
N THR A 209 0.60 -7.41 -14.59
CA THR A 209 1.26 -8.62 -15.10
C THR A 209 2.19 -9.14 -14.02
N ILE A 210 1.98 -10.43 -13.62
CA ILE A 210 2.76 -11.05 -12.54
C ILE A 210 3.93 -11.79 -13.16
N PRO A 211 5.15 -11.49 -12.77
CA PRO A 211 6.29 -12.31 -13.21
C PRO A 211 6.16 -13.73 -12.69
N UNK A 212 6.09 -14.49 -13.50
CA UNK A 212 5.96 -15.86 -13.08
C UNK A 212 7.17 -16.62 -13.50
N UNK A 213 7.38 -17.57 -12.85
CA UNK A 213 8.26 -18.52 -13.28
C UNK A 213 7.70 -19.41 -14.34
N UNK A 214 6.60 -19.23 -14.33
CA UNK A 214 5.69 -19.78 -15.28
C UNK A 214 5.22 -18.76 -16.27
N PRO A 215 4.17 -19.18 -17.05
CA PRO A 215 3.73 -18.17 -18.00
C PRO A 215 3.12 -16.95 -17.29
N LYS A 216 3.26 -15.80 -17.90
CA LYS A 216 2.75 -14.51 -17.35
C LYS A 216 1.26 -14.63 -17.04
N VAL A 217 0.88 -14.38 -15.79
CA VAL A 217 -0.52 -14.35 -15.37
C VAL A 217 -0.92 -12.89 -15.16
N THR A 218 -1.88 -12.42 -15.92
CA THR A 218 -2.42 -11.09 -15.76
C THR A 218 -3.61 -11.15 -14.80
N LEU A 219 -3.51 -10.46 -13.67
CA LEU A 219 -4.64 -10.34 -12.76
C LEU A 219 -5.71 -9.46 -13.40
N PRO A 220 -6.96 -9.94 -13.47
CA PRO A 220 -8.04 -9.16 -14.08
C PRO A 220 -8.38 -7.92 -13.24
N LYS A 221 -9.16 -7.02 -13.82
CA LYS A 221 -9.64 -5.78 -13.18
C LYS A 221 -10.57 -6.03 -11.98
N LYS A 222 -10.63 -7.24 -11.45
CA LYS A 222 -11.43 -7.55 -10.26
C LYS A 222 -10.57 -7.39 -9.01
N SER A 223 -11.09 -6.73 -8.01
CA SER A 223 -10.38 -6.58 -6.74
C SER A 223 -10.23 -7.95 -6.06
N CYS A 224 -9.29 -8.04 -5.15
CA CYS A 224 -8.94 -9.28 -4.46
C CYS A 224 -10.10 -9.88 -3.65
N LEU A 225 -11.16 -9.11 -3.41
CA LEU A 225 -12.31 -9.55 -2.60
C LEU A 225 -13.30 -10.43 -3.37
N SER A 226 -13.10 -10.68 -4.68
CA SER A 226 -14.10 -11.36 -5.51
C SER A 226 -13.94 -12.89 -5.60
N ARG A 227 -13.02 -13.50 -4.82
CA ARG A 227 -12.92 -14.98 -4.82
C ARG A 227 -13.50 -15.60 -3.56
N SER A 228 -14.81 -15.59 -3.45
CA SER A 228 -15.49 -16.50 -2.54
C SER A 228 -15.94 -17.77 -3.29
N ARG A 229 -14.99 -18.47 -3.93
CA ARG A 229 -15.29 -19.80 -4.48
C ARG A 229 -15.22 -20.91 -3.43
N SER A 230 -14.92 -20.55 -2.19
CA SER A 230 -14.84 -21.56 -1.12
C SER A 230 -16.13 -21.70 -0.28
N ALA A 231 -17.15 -20.90 -0.54
CA ALA A 231 -18.39 -21.01 0.22
C ALA A 231 -19.23 -22.23 -0.15
N LYS A 232 -18.96 -22.90 -1.27
CA LYS A 232 -19.71 -24.09 -1.68
C LYS A 232 -19.07 -25.42 -1.26
N ALA A 233 -17.82 -25.40 -0.81
CA ALA A 233 -17.10 -26.62 -0.43
C ALA A 233 -17.14 -26.92 1.08
N ILE A 234 -17.67 -26.02 1.89
CA ILE A 234 -17.64 -26.16 3.36
C ILE A 234 -18.99 -26.67 3.92
N ARG A 235 -19.89 -27.19 3.09
CA ARG A 235 -21.17 -27.69 3.59
C ARG A 235 -21.16 -29.19 3.96
N SER A 236 -20.01 -29.86 3.98
CA SER A 236 -20.03 -31.30 4.26
C SER A 236 -19.01 -31.81 5.29
N SER A 237 -18.48 -30.98 6.17
CA SER A 237 -17.74 -31.49 7.32
C SER A 237 -17.84 -30.53 8.49
N SER A 238 -18.51 -30.97 9.52
CA SER A 238 -18.57 -30.28 10.81
C SER A 238 -17.24 -30.44 11.54
N ILE A 239 -16.34 -29.47 11.39
CA ILE A 239 -15.16 -29.37 12.25
C ILE A 239 -15.30 -28.09 13.07
N PRO A 240 -15.44 -28.19 14.38
CA PRO A 240 -15.46 -26.98 15.21
C PRO A 240 -14.08 -26.32 15.20
N MET A 241 -14.08 -25.04 14.86
CA MET A 241 -12.86 -24.24 14.88
C MET A 241 -12.59 -23.82 16.33
N ASN A 242 -11.74 -24.59 17.01
CA ASN A 242 -11.23 -24.20 18.32
C ASN A 242 -10.09 -23.22 18.10
N ILE A 243 -10.36 -21.96 18.29
CA ILE A 243 -9.33 -20.92 18.35
C ILE A 243 -8.77 -20.92 19.76
N HIS A 244 -7.63 -21.56 19.93
CA HIS A 244 -6.86 -21.43 21.19
C HIS A 244 -6.11 -20.12 21.17
N VAL A 245 -6.60 -19.16 21.92
CA VAL A 245 -5.85 -17.95 22.21
C VAL A 245 -4.90 -18.27 23.37
N HIS A 246 -3.63 -18.42 23.05
CA HIS A 246 -2.61 -18.53 24.11
C HIS A 246 -2.45 -17.15 24.75
N ARG A 247 -2.80 -17.04 26.01
CA ARG A 247 -2.41 -15.91 26.85
C ARG A 247 -0.95 -16.13 27.28
N PRO A 248 -0.06 -15.19 27.03
CA PRO A 248 1.25 -15.26 27.69
C PRO A 248 1.10 -14.89 29.17
N LEU A 249 1.83 -15.57 30.00
CA LEU A 249 1.99 -15.26 31.43
C LEU A 249 2.78 -13.96 31.60
#